data_7b71fd4a93c3002564f7bbc5a5e2912e
#
_entry.id   7b71fd4a93c3002564f7bbc5a5e2912e
#
_cell.length_a   1.000
_cell.length_b   1.000
_cell.length_c   1.000
_cell.angle_alpha   90.00
_cell.angle_beta   90.00
_cell.angle_gamma   90.00
#
_symmetry.space_group_name_H-M   'P 1'
#
loop_
_entity.id
_entity.type
_entity.pdbx_description
1 polymer ?
#
loop_
_entity_poly.entity_id
_entity_poly.type
_entity_poly.pdbx_seq_one_letter_code
_entity_poly.pdbx_strand_id
1 'polypeptide(L)'
;MSEIFEPKRIIVTGGAGFIGSNFVHWVVDNQPDVHVVVLDALTYAGNLDNLAGIPEERMTFVHGDICDEALLEEIVPGADAIVHFAAESHNDNSIADPEPFVRTNVHGTFRLLEAARKHDVRFHHISTDEVYGDLALDDPARFTEETPYRPSSPYSSTKASSDMLVRAWFRTYGVRVTISNCSNNYGPRQHIEKFIPRQITNVLTGIRPKLYGDGLNVRDWIHTEDHSSAVWAILTKGRLGETYLIVADGEKNNIDVLHAILEGMGKSADDFDWVKDRPGHDRRYAIDSSKLRSELGWEPKHTDFAEGLKATIAWYRDNPGWWQGAKEAVEAKYAKQGQ
;
A
#
# COMPACT_ATOMS: atom_id res chain seq x y z
N MET A 1 10.25 23.65 17.36
CA MET A 1 10.16 22.19 17.14
C MET A 1 8.76 21.80 17.55
N SER A 2 7.96 21.23 16.65
CA SER A 2 6.66 20.65 17.02
C SER A 2 6.91 19.50 18.01
N GLU A 3 6.08 19.41 19.03
CA GLU A 3 6.12 18.30 19.99
C GLU A 3 5.97 16.97 19.24
N ILE A 4 6.86 16.00 19.51
CA ILE A 4 6.80 14.67 18.91
C ILE A 4 5.57 13.97 19.48
N PHE A 5 4.70 13.45 18.61
CA PHE A 5 3.55 12.69 19.04
C PHE A 5 3.95 11.25 19.39
N GLU A 6 3.66 10.81 20.61
CA GLU A 6 4.04 9.50 21.15
C GLU A 6 2.78 8.67 21.45
N PRO A 7 2.18 8.00 20.44
CA PRO A 7 0.99 7.17 20.66
C PRO A 7 1.34 5.91 21.47
N LYS A 8 0.40 5.47 22.30
CA LYS A 8 0.46 4.20 23.06
C LYS A 8 -0.52 3.17 22.54
N ARG A 9 -1.64 3.60 21.97
CA ARG A 9 -2.64 2.73 21.37
C ARG A 9 -3.04 3.27 20.00
N ILE A 10 -2.76 2.49 18.94
CA ILE A 10 -3.12 2.87 17.59
C ILE A 10 -4.08 1.85 16.98
N ILE A 11 -5.00 2.33 16.12
CA ILE A 11 -5.84 1.48 15.29
C ILE A 11 -5.24 1.44 13.89
N VAL A 12 -4.98 0.25 13.37
CA VAL A 12 -4.51 0.02 12.01
C VAL A 12 -5.62 -0.65 11.22
N THR A 13 -6.29 0.08 10.33
CA THR A 13 -7.30 -0.49 9.46
C THR A 13 -6.65 -1.13 8.24
N GLY A 14 -7.18 -2.28 7.78
CA GLY A 14 -6.53 -3.03 6.70
C GLY A 14 -5.21 -3.68 7.12
N GLY A 15 -5.04 -3.91 8.44
CA GLY A 15 -3.79 -4.41 9.00
C GLY A 15 -3.53 -5.90 8.73
N ALA A 16 -4.50 -6.67 8.24
CA ALA A 16 -4.30 -8.04 7.73
C ALA A 16 -3.97 -8.08 6.23
N GLY A 17 -3.97 -6.92 5.52
CA GLY A 17 -3.50 -6.77 4.15
C GLY A 17 -1.98 -6.70 4.04
N PHE A 18 -1.46 -6.59 2.82
CA PHE A 18 -0.01 -6.56 2.53
C PHE A 18 0.73 -5.43 3.26
N ILE A 19 0.42 -4.17 2.93
CA ILE A 19 1.15 -3.02 3.46
C ILE A 19 0.84 -2.82 4.95
N GLY A 20 -0.45 -2.97 5.33
CA GLY A 20 -0.88 -2.81 6.72
C GLY A 20 -0.22 -3.82 7.67
N SER A 21 -0.11 -5.09 7.29
CA SER A 21 0.53 -6.12 8.14
C SER A 21 2.04 -5.87 8.30
N ASN A 22 2.73 -5.43 7.23
CA ASN A 22 4.13 -5.05 7.34
C ASN A 22 4.32 -3.84 8.26
N PHE A 23 3.39 -2.87 8.23
CA PHE A 23 3.40 -1.77 9.18
C PHE A 23 3.16 -2.24 10.62
N VAL A 24 2.21 -3.16 10.84
CA VAL A 24 1.95 -3.72 12.19
C VAL A 24 3.20 -4.42 12.72
N HIS A 25 3.85 -5.30 11.93
CA HIS A 25 5.12 -5.93 12.32
C HIS A 25 6.19 -4.89 12.64
N TRP A 26 6.36 -3.90 11.76
CA TRP A 26 7.35 -2.84 11.97
C TRP A 26 7.11 -2.08 13.29
N VAL A 27 5.86 -1.74 13.61
CA VAL A 27 5.52 -1.06 14.88
C VAL A 27 5.82 -1.96 16.07
N VAL A 28 5.43 -3.24 16.03
CA VAL A 28 5.69 -4.18 17.12
C VAL A 28 7.19 -4.35 17.38
N ASP A 29 8.00 -4.40 16.33
CA ASP A 29 9.45 -4.60 16.43
C ASP A 29 10.20 -3.34 16.85
N ASN A 30 9.73 -2.14 16.47
CA ASN A 30 10.47 -0.89 16.68
C ASN A 30 9.86 0.04 17.75
N GLN A 31 8.63 -0.19 18.18
CA GLN A 31 7.89 0.67 19.13
C GLN A 31 7.36 -0.17 20.31
N PRO A 32 8.21 -0.52 21.28
CA PRO A 32 7.89 -1.52 22.33
C PRO A 32 6.69 -1.15 23.21
N ASP A 33 6.40 0.14 23.34
CA ASP A 33 5.32 0.65 24.20
C ASP A 33 3.97 0.83 23.48
N VAL A 34 3.89 0.51 22.19
CA VAL A 34 2.68 0.72 21.39
C VAL A 34 1.87 -0.55 21.29
N HIS A 35 0.60 -0.48 21.67
CA HIS A 35 -0.38 -1.54 21.41
C HIS A 35 -1.14 -1.27 20.11
N VAL A 36 -1.22 -2.25 19.23
CA VAL A 36 -1.88 -2.14 17.93
C VAL A 36 -3.23 -2.83 17.95
N VAL A 37 -4.29 -2.11 17.62
CA VAL A 37 -5.61 -2.69 17.31
C VAL A 37 -5.73 -2.80 15.80
N VAL A 38 -5.75 -4.01 15.27
CA VAL A 38 -5.95 -4.28 13.84
C VAL A 38 -7.42 -4.43 13.54
N LEU A 39 -7.99 -3.54 12.72
CA LEU A 39 -9.35 -3.66 12.19
C LEU A 39 -9.28 -4.09 10.73
N ASP A 40 -9.80 -5.26 10.40
CA ASP A 40 -9.81 -5.79 9.03
C ASP A 40 -11.09 -6.58 8.75
N ALA A 41 -11.65 -6.39 7.56
CA ALA A 41 -12.85 -7.09 7.12
C ALA A 41 -12.55 -8.47 6.50
N LEU A 42 -11.25 -8.82 6.36
CA LEU A 42 -10.78 -10.07 5.74
C LEU A 42 -11.43 -10.32 4.38
N THR A 43 -11.46 -9.28 3.53
CA THR A 43 -11.87 -9.41 2.13
C THR A 43 -10.81 -10.19 1.34
N TYR A 44 -10.85 -10.17 0.01
CA TYR A 44 -10.01 -11.02 -0.82
C TYR A 44 -8.49 -10.93 -0.57
N ALA A 45 -7.99 -9.78 -0.09
CA ALA A 45 -6.57 -9.53 0.17
C ALA A 45 -6.19 -9.56 1.66
N GLY A 46 -7.16 -9.65 2.56
CA GLY A 46 -6.94 -9.79 4.01
C GLY A 46 -6.63 -11.25 4.37
N ASN A 47 -5.51 -11.47 5.07
CA ASN A 47 -5.10 -12.80 5.52
C ASN A 47 -4.54 -12.72 6.94
N LEU A 48 -5.12 -13.47 7.88
CA LEU A 48 -4.66 -13.53 9.27
C LEU A 48 -3.23 -14.08 9.41
N ASP A 49 -2.80 -14.95 8.49
CA ASP A 49 -1.42 -15.44 8.46
C ASP A 49 -0.39 -14.32 8.29
N ASN A 50 -0.81 -13.17 7.77
CA ASN A 50 0.03 -11.97 7.68
C ASN A 50 0.41 -11.40 9.06
N LEU A 51 -0.35 -11.72 10.10
CA LEU A 51 -0.14 -11.27 11.47
C LEU A 51 0.50 -12.34 12.36
N ALA A 52 0.84 -13.49 11.78
CA ALA A 52 1.46 -14.59 12.51
C ALA A 52 2.80 -14.15 13.15
N GLY A 53 3.04 -14.62 14.38
CA GLY A 53 4.26 -14.31 15.14
C GLY A 53 4.21 -13.00 15.93
N ILE A 54 3.17 -12.20 15.80
CA ILE A 54 2.98 -11.02 16.65
C ILE A 54 2.48 -11.46 18.04
N PRO A 55 3.12 -11.03 19.15
CA PRO A 55 2.67 -11.37 20.49
C PRO A 55 1.26 -10.85 20.80
N GLU A 56 0.42 -11.66 21.43
CA GLU A 56 -0.99 -11.30 21.74
C GLU A 56 -1.10 -10.06 22.65
N GLU A 57 -0.15 -9.87 23.54
CA GLU A 57 -0.10 -8.68 24.39
C GLU A 57 0.21 -7.37 23.65
N ARG A 58 0.71 -7.46 22.41
CA ARG A 58 1.07 -6.31 21.58
C ARG A 58 0.01 -5.95 20.54
N MET A 59 -0.92 -6.86 20.27
CA MET A 59 -1.92 -6.67 19.23
C MET A 59 -3.27 -7.24 19.63
N THR A 60 -4.34 -6.50 19.29
CA THR A 60 -5.71 -6.99 19.32
C THR A 60 -6.25 -7.02 17.89
N PHE A 61 -6.75 -8.17 17.44
CA PHE A 61 -7.42 -8.29 16.15
C PHE A 61 -8.93 -8.10 16.30
N VAL A 62 -9.51 -7.23 15.46
CA VAL A 62 -10.96 -6.98 15.37
C VAL A 62 -11.39 -7.28 13.92
N HIS A 63 -12.23 -8.31 13.76
CA HIS A 63 -12.85 -8.60 12.48
C HIS A 63 -14.04 -7.67 12.27
N GLY A 64 -13.98 -6.80 11.26
CA GLY A 64 -15.06 -5.85 10.99
C GLY A 64 -14.79 -4.91 9.82
N ASP A 65 -15.85 -4.24 9.41
CA ASP A 65 -15.87 -3.31 8.27
C ASP A 65 -15.72 -1.86 8.79
N ILE A 66 -14.85 -1.09 8.16
CA ILE A 66 -14.67 0.35 8.45
C ILE A 66 -15.93 1.19 8.20
N CYS A 67 -16.91 0.65 7.49
CA CYS A 67 -18.22 1.27 7.30
C CYS A 67 -19.20 1.02 8.47
N ASP A 68 -18.87 0.14 9.43
CA ASP A 68 -19.72 -0.18 10.58
C ASP A 68 -19.52 0.87 11.69
N GLU A 69 -20.47 1.79 11.78
CA GLU A 69 -20.45 2.88 12.75
C GLU A 69 -20.50 2.36 14.20
N ALA A 70 -21.30 1.32 14.47
CA ALA A 70 -21.43 0.77 15.82
C ALA A 70 -20.11 0.15 16.29
N LEU A 71 -19.43 -0.57 15.42
CA LEU A 71 -18.10 -1.11 15.70
C LEU A 71 -17.06 -0.01 15.93
N LEU A 72 -17.09 1.05 15.11
CA LEU A 72 -16.17 2.18 15.29
C LEU A 72 -16.39 2.88 16.63
N GLU A 73 -17.65 3.03 17.09
CA GLU A 73 -17.98 3.58 18.41
C GLU A 73 -17.47 2.71 19.58
N GLU A 74 -17.28 1.43 19.35
CA GLU A 74 -16.72 0.52 20.35
C GLU A 74 -15.19 0.61 20.42
N ILE A 75 -14.49 0.64 19.25
CA ILE A 75 -13.05 0.43 19.22
C ILE A 75 -12.23 1.74 19.21
N VAL A 76 -12.79 2.85 18.69
CA VAL A 76 -12.06 4.12 18.53
C VAL A 76 -11.84 4.86 19.85
N PRO A 77 -12.77 4.84 20.82
CA PRO A 77 -12.54 5.51 22.11
C PRO A 77 -11.24 5.04 22.79
N GLY A 78 -10.43 6.01 23.24
CA GLY A 78 -9.16 5.75 23.93
C GLY A 78 -8.01 5.34 22.99
N ALA A 79 -8.18 5.36 21.68
CA ALA A 79 -7.06 5.30 20.75
C ALA A 79 -6.40 6.67 20.63
N ASP A 80 -5.08 6.69 20.47
CA ASP A 80 -4.31 7.91 20.21
C ASP A 80 -4.30 8.27 18.72
N ALA A 81 -4.31 7.24 17.86
CA ALA A 81 -4.31 7.43 16.41
C ALA A 81 -5.02 6.31 15.65
N ILE A 82 -5.53 6.65 14.46
CA ILE A 82 -5.94 5.73 13.41
C ILE A 82 -4.94 5.85 12.25
N VAL A 83 -4.36 4.72 11.80
CA VAL A 83 -3.55 4.61 10.60
C VAL A 83 -4.36 3.82 9.57
N HIS A 84 -4.80 4.49 8.52
CA HIS A 84 -5.82 3.99 7.63
C HIS A 84 -5.25 3.38 6.34
N PHE A 85 -5.03 2.05 6.36
CA PHE A 85 -4.60 1.27 5.17
C PHE A 85 -5.76 0.59 4.45
N ALA A 86 -6.91 0.37 5.10
CA ALA A 86 -8.03 -0.35 4.50
C ALA A 86 -8.49 0.33 3.21
N ALA A 87 -8.45 -0.39 2.10
CA ALA A 87 -8.90 0.09 0.80
C ALA A 87 -9.13 -1.10 -0.15
N GLU A 88 -10.08 -0.96 -1.06
CA GLU A 88 -10.08 -1.71 -2.31
C GLU A 88 -8.98 -1.13 -3.21
N SER A 89 -8.05 -1.96 -3.74
CA SER A 89 -6.78 -1.47 -4.31
C SER A 89 -6.37 -2.10 -5.65
N HIS A 90 -7.18 -2.99 -6.25
CA HIS A 90 -6.80 -3.64 -7.50
C HIS A 90 -7.46 -2.95 -8.70
N ASN A 91 -6.66 -2.32 -9.57
CA ASN A 91 -7.15 -1.55 -10.71
C ASN A 91 -8.11 -2.35 -11.61
N ASP A 92 -7.74 -3.59 -12.00
CA ASP A 92 -8.59 -4.41 -12.88
C ASP A 92 -9.95 -4.73 -12.23
N ASN A 93 -9.98 -4.94 -10.91
CA ASN A 93 -11.22 -5.11 -10.16
C ASN A 93 -12.06 -3.82 -10.18
N SER A 94 -11.42 -2.64 -10.06
CA SER A 94 -12.13 -1.36 -10.08
C SER A 94 -12.80 -1.06 -11.43
N ILE A 95 -12.18 -1.54 -12.51
CA ILE A 95 -12.74 -1.42 -13.87
C ILE A 95 -13.92 -2.39 -14.05
N ALA A 96 -13.82 -3.59 -13.49
CA ALA A 96 -14.86 -4.61 -13.60
C ALA A 96 -16.08 -4.32 -12.72
N ASP A 97 -15.85 -3.85 -11.48
CA ASP A 97 -16.88 -3.52 -10.49
C ASP A 97 -16.42 -2.36 -9.60
N PRO A 98 -16.80 -1.10 -9.89
CA PRO A 98 -16.36 0.06 -9.13
C PRO A 98 -17.09 0.29 -7.81
N GLU A 99 -18.26 -0.30 -7.58
CA GLU A 99 -19.10 -0.02 -6.40
C GLU A 99 -18.39 -0.32 -5.06
N PRO A 100 -17.70 -1.47 -4.86
CA PRO A 100 -16.95 -1.73 -3.64
C PRO A 100 -15.88 -0.67 -3.34
N PHE A 101 -15.28 -0.09 -4.39
CA PHE A 101 -14.25 0.96 -4.25
C PHE A 101 -14.85 2.26 -3.70
N VAL A 102 -16.00 2.68 -4.20
CA VAL A 102 -16.71 3.86 -3.68
C VAL A 102 -17.12 3.61 -2.23
N ARG A 103 -17.69 2.45 -1.93
CA ARG A 103 -18.13 2.10 -0.59
C ARG A 103 -16.97 2.07 0.40
N THR A 104 -15.90 1.33 0.10
CA THR A 104 -14.78 1.17 1.03
C THR A 104 -13.91 2.43 1.09
N ASN A 105 -13.43 2.91 -0.07
CA ASN A 105 -12.44 3.97 -0.09
C ASN A 105 -13.03 5.33 0.27
N VAL A 106 -14.25 5.64 -0.18
CA VAL A 106 -14.87 6.96 0.07
C VAL A 106 -15.73 6.92 1.32
N HIS A 107 -16.73 6.04 1.37
CA HIS A 107 -17.65 6.00 2.50
C HIS A 107 -16.99 5.46 3.78
N GLY A 108 -16.14 4.45 3.68
CA GLY A 108 -15.37 3.93 4.81
C GLY A 108 -14.43 5.00 5.40
N THR A 109 -13.71 5.75 4.55
CA THR A 109 -12.87 6.88 5.00
C THR A 109 -13.72 7.96 5.70
N PHE A 110 -14.89 8.29 5.16
CA PHE A 110 -15.82 9.21 5.81
C PHE A 110 -16.21 8.73 7.22
N ARG A 111 -16.57 7.46 7.41
CA ARG A 111 -16.94 6.90 8.72
C ARG A 111 -15.79 6.97 9.73
N LEU A 112 -14.58 6.65 9.30
CA LEU A 112 -13.39 6.75 10.15
C LEU A 112 -13.07 8.22 10.53
N LEU A 113 -13.24 9.16 9.62
CA LEU A 113 -13.05 10.59 9.90
C LEU A 113 -14.08 11.13 10.91
N GLU A 114 -15.35 10.70 10.82
CA GLU A 114 -16.37 11.06 11.81
C GLU A 114 -16.05 10.47 13.20
N ALA A 115 -15.62 9.21 13.26
CA ALA A 115 -15.17 8.60 14.51
C ALA A 115 -13.94 9.33 15.09
N ALA A 116 -12.94 9.65 14.26
CA ALA A 116 -11.75 10.41 14.66
C ALA A 116 -12.13 11.80 15.20
N ARG A 117 -13.06 12.49 14.53
CA ARG A 117 -13.58 13.79 14.95
C ARG A 117 -14.28 13.72 16.30
N LYS A 118 -15.16 12.73 16.47
CA LYS A 118 -15.97 12.55 17.66
C LYS A 118 -15.15 12.24 18.92
N HIS A 119 -14.10 11.44 18.76
CA HIS A 119 -13.27 10.95 19.86
C HIS A 119 -11.91 11.66 19.98
N ASP A 120 -11.68 12.74 19.19
CA ASP A 120 -10.44 13.52 19.14
C ASP A 120 -9.19 12.65 18.91
N VAL A 121 -9.25 11.74 17.95
CA VAL A 121 -8.17 10.80 17.58
C VAL A 121 -7.39 11.34 16.40
N ARG A 122 -6.04 11.27 16.42
CA ARG A 122 -5.19 11.61 15.28
C ARG A 122 -5.42 10.63 14.13
N PHE A 123 -5.45 11.14 12.89
CA PHE A 123 -5.76 10.33 11.71
C PHE A 123 -4.64 10.43 10.66
N HIS A 124 -4.03 9.29 10.32
CA HIS A 124 -3.10 9.22 9.20
C HIS A 124 -3.72 8.42 8.06
N HIS A 125 -3.83 9.05 6.88
CA HIS A 125 -4.40 8.45 5.68
C HIS A 125 -3.31 7.97 4.73
N ILE A 126 -3.38 6.69 4.34
CA ILE A 126 -2.50 6.11 3.32
C ILE A 126 -3.17 6.22 1.96
N SER A 127 -2.53 6.91 1.04
CA SER A 127 -2.97 7.07 -0.35
C SER A 127 -1.93 6.56 -1.34
N THR A 128 -2.03 6.94 -2.59
CA THR A 128 -1.23 6.43 -3.71
C THR A 128 -0.78 7.55 -4.62
N ASP A 129 0.33 7.38 -5.32
CA ASP A 129 0.79 8.27 -6.39
C ASP A 129 -0.14 8.27 -7.61
N GLU A 130 -0.95 7.25 -7.80
CA GLU A 130 -1.93 7.14 -8.90
C GLU A 130 -2.98 8.27 -8.90
N VAL A 131 -3.14 9.00 -7.78
CA VAL A 131 -4.06 10.16 -7.71
C VAL A 131 -3.59 11.34 -8.57
N TYR A 132 -2.30 11.40 -8.87
CA TYR A 132 -1.70 12.47 -9.69
C TYR A 132 -1.87 12.27 -11.19
N GLY A 133 -2.16 11.04 -11.63
CA GLY A 133 -2.31 10.67 -13.02
C GLY A 133 -1.03 10.07 -13.61
N ASP A 134 -0.80 10.31 -14.90
CA ASP A 134 0.22 9.65 -15.71
C ASP A 134 1.26 10.65 -16.24
N LEU A 135 2.52 10.22 -16.36
CA LEU A 135 3.59 10.93 -17.02
C LEU A 135 4.02 10.19 -18.30
N ALA A 136 4.43 10.93 -19.31
CA ALA A 136 5.09 10.33 -20.48
C ALA A 136 6.43 9.72 -20.07
N LEU A 137 6.90 8.70 -20.81
CA LEU A 137 8.16 8.00 -20.49
C LEU A 137 9.38 8.92 -20.58
N ASP A 138 9.34 9.92 -21.45
CA ASP A 138 10.42 10.90 -21.70
C ASP A 138 10.23 12.21 -20.92
N ASP A 139 9.16 12.34 -20.12
CA ASP A 139 8.94 13.50 -19.26
C ASP A 139 9.85 13.41 -18.02
N PRO A 140 10.77 14.36 -17.79
CA PRO A 140 11.63 14.35 -16.62
C PRO A 140 10.93 14.77 -15.32
N ALA A 141 9.66 15.19 -15.38
CA ALA A 141 8.91 15.68 -14.22
C ALA A 141 8.68 14.57 -13.20
N ARG A 142 8.55 15.01 -11.95
CA ARG A 142 8.05 14.20 -10.82
C ARG A 142 6.88 14.90 -10.19
N PHE A 143 5.91 14.15 -9.69
CA PHE A 143 4.82 14.69 -8.90
C PHE A 143 5.34 15.17 -7.54
N THR A 144 4.81 16.29 -7.09
CA THR A 144 5.03 16.86 -5.76
C THR A 144 3.69 16.99 -5.04
N GLU A 145 3.71 17.37 -3.78
CA GLU A 145 2.49 17.62 -2.99
C GLU A 145 1.60 18.73 -3.58
N GLU A 146 2.17 19.60 -4.43
CA GLU A 146 1.46 20.70 -5.12
C GLU A 146 0.88 20.27 -6.47
N THR A 147 1.20 19.06 -6.96
CA THR A 147 0.69 18.57 -8.24
C THR A 147 -0.83 18.35 -8.18
N PRO A 148 -1.62 18.91 -9.12
CA PRO A 148 -3.05 18.67 -9.15
C PRO A 148 -3.40 17.21 -9.40
N TYR A 149 -4.42 16.70 -8.69
CA TYR A 149 -4.93 15.35 -8.90
C TYR A 149 -5.58 15.19 -10.28
N ARG A 150 -5.22 14.12 -10.99
CA ARG A 150 -5.74 13.75 -12.32
C ARG A 150 -5.89 12.22 -12.45
N PRO A 151 -6.64 11.57 -11.55
CA PRO A 151 -6.75 10.12 -11.52
C PRO A 151 -7.33 9.56 -12.82
N SER A 152 -6.80 8.41 -13.29
CA SER A 152 -7.15 7.77 -14.56
C SER A 152 -8.07 6.55 -14.41
N SER A 153 -8.26 6.03 -13.21
CA SER A 153 -9.06 4.81 -12.97
C SER A 153 -10.12 5.02 -11.87
N PRO A 154 -11.14 4.14 -11.77
CA PRO A 154 -12.08 4.18 -10.65
C PRO A 154 -11.38 4.06 -9.30
N TYR A 155 -10.35 3.19 -9.18
CA TYR A 155 -9.53 3.08 -7.98
C TYR A 155 -8.87 4.41 -7.61
N SER A 156 -8.06 4.98 -8.50
CA SER A 156 -7.33 6.22 -8.21
C SER A 156 -8.29 7.41 -7.98
N SER A 157 -9.46 7.43 -8.64
CA SER A 157 -10.51 8.43 -8.40
C SER A 157 -11.11 8.33 -7.00
N THR A 158 -11.34 7.11 -6.48
CA THR A 158 -11.85 6.91 -5.12
C THR A 158 -10.79 7.26 -4.07
N LYS A 159 -9.50 7.00 -4.34
CA LYS A 159 -8.40 7.43 -3.46
C LYS A 159 -8.25 8.95 -3.44
N ALA A 160 -8.29 9.61 -4.59
CA ALA A 160 -8.31 11.07 -4.67
C ALA A 160 -9.49 11.68 -3.91
N SER A 161 -10.68 11.05 -4.00
CA SER A 161 -11.86 11.48 -3.24
C SER A 161 -11.64 11.35 -1.73
N SER A 162 -11.01 10.26 -1.28
CA SER A 162 -10.65 10.07 0.13
C SER A 162 -9.69 11.14 0.63
N ASP A 163 -8.65 11.45 -0.14
CA ASP A 163 -7.68 12.50 0.19
C ASP A 163 -8.37 13.86 0.36
N MET A 164 -9.33 14.17 -0.54
CA MET A 164 -10.12 15.41 -0.46
C MET A 164 -11.02 15.45 0.79
N LEU A 165 -11.62 14.32 1.19
CA LEU A 165 -12.36 14.23 2.45
C LEU A 165 -11.46 14.49 3.65
N VAL A 166 -10.29 13.85 3.72
CA VAL A 166 -9.32 14.03 4.82
C VAL A 166 -8.91 15.49 4.95
N ARG A 167 -8.58 16.16 3.84
CA ARG A 167 -8.25 17.60 3.80
C ARG A 167 -9.42 18.47 4.25
N ALA A 168 -10.65 18.13 3.85
CA ALA A 168 -11.85 18.88 4.23
C ALA A 168 -12.12 18.76 5.74
N TRP A 169 -11.96 17.57 6.34
CA TRP A 169 -12.14 17.35 7.77
C TRP A 169 -11.12 18.12 8.62
N PHE A 170 -9.87 18.19 8.16
CA PHE A 170 -8.88 19.07 8.79
C PHE A 170 -9.31 20.54 8.76
N ARG A 171 -9.65 21.06 7.58
CA ARG A 171 -9.96 22.49 7.40
C ARG A 171 -11.26 22.92 8.03
N THR A 172 -12.29 22.06 8.00
CA THR A 172 -13.64 22.39 8.45
C THR A 172 -13.84 22.08 9.93
N TYR A 173 -13.34 20.96 10.39
CA TYR A 173 -13.63 20.45 11.74
C TYR A 173 -12.40 20.36 12.65
N GLY A 174 -11.20 20.67 12.15
CA GLY A 174 -9.96 20.65 12.94
C GLY A 174 -9.46 19.24 13.28
N VAL A 175 -9.93 18.18 12.57
CA VAL A 175 -9.43 16.82 12.80
C VAL A 175 -7.92 16.78 12.55
N ARG A 176 -7.16 16.22 13.48
CA ARG A 176 -5.69 16.16 13.42
C ARG A 176 -5.24 15.12 12.39
N VAL A 177 -5.12 15.49 11.12
CA VAL A 177 -4.81 14.58 10.02
C VAL A 177 -3.41 14.78 9.46
N THR A 178 -2.87 13.73 8.87
CA THR A 178 -1.76 13.72 7.93
C THR A 178 -2.08 12.75 6.78
N ILE A 179 -1.54 12.99 5.59
CA ILE A 179 -1.74 12.15 4.40
C ILE A 179 -0.38 11.71 3.89
N SER A 180 -0.27 10.48 3.41
CA SER A 180 0.86 10.02 2.60
C SER A 180 0.40 9.43 1.27
N ASN A 181 1.06 9.82 0.17
CA ASN A 181 0.90 9.19 -1.13
C ASN A 181 2.19 8.41 -1.42
N CYS A 182 2.08 7.09 -1.56
CA CYS A 182 3.26 6.25 -1.77
C CYS A 182 3.34 5.71 -3.18
N SER A 183 4.55 5.39 -3.60
CA SER A 183 4.85 4.64 -4.80
C SER A 183 4.59 3.13 -4.64
N ASN A 184 4.93 2.32 -5.65
CA ASN A 184 4.66 0.89 -5.67
C ASN A 184 5.44 0.14 -4.59
N ASN A 185 4.74 -0.43 -3.62
CA ASN A 185 5.34 -1.24 -2.58
C ASN A 185 5.67 -2.65 -3.06
N TYR A 186 6.79 -3.21 -2.62
CA TYR A 186 7.17 -4.61 -2.78
C TYR A 186 7.73 -5.18 -1.48
N GLY A 187 7.70 -6.50 -1.32
CA GLY A 187 8.20 -7.18 -0.13
C GLY A 187 7.41 -8.42 0.25
N PRO A 188 7.64 -8.97 1.43
CA PRO A 188 6.93 -10.15 1.94
C PRO A 188 5.44 -9.88 2.13
N ARG A 189 4.60 -10.94 2.03
CA ARG A 189 3.13 -10.91 2.23
C ARG A 189 2.34 -10.13 1.16
N GLN A 190 2.96 -9.73 0.04
CA GLN A 190 2.21 -9.10 -1.06
C GLN A 190 1.34 -10.13 -1.77
N HIS A 191 0.05 -9.82 -1.96
CA HIS A 191 -0.90 -10.73 -2.59
C HIS A 191 -0.46 -11.14 -4.00
N ILE A 192 -0.55 -12.43 -4.30
CA ILE A 192 0.02 -13.08 -5.51
C ILE A 192 -0.64 -12.66 -6.84
N GLU A 193 -1.69 -11.84 -6.82
CA GLU A 193 -2.22 -11.19 -8.02
C GLU A 193 -1.35 -10.02 -8.49
N LYS A 194 -0.52 -9.45 -7.61
CA LYS A 194 0.34 -8.29 -7.93
C LYS A 194 1.56 -8.73 -8.76
N PHE A 195 2.12 -7.80 -9.52
CA PHE A 195 3.14 -8.08 -10.54
C PHE A 195 4.32 -8.92 -10.01
N ILE A 196 5.07 -8.42 -9.03
CA ILE A 196 6.27 -9.11 -8.52
C ILE A 196 5.93 -10.50 -7.94
N PRO A 197 4.99 -10.66 -6.98
CA PRO A 197 4.72 -11.98 -6.43
C PRO A 197 4.09 -12.95 -7.43
N ARG A 198 3.29 -12.46 -8.39
CA ARG A 198 2.76 -13.32 -9.44
C ARG A 198 3.86 -13.95 -10.26
N GLN A 199 4.85 -13.14 -10.71
CA GLN A 199 5.95 -13.66 -11.52
C GLN A 199 6.84 -14.61 -10.72
N ILE A 200 7.14 -14.31 -9.47
CA ILE A 200 7.89 -15.20 -8.58
C ILE A 200 7.17 -16.56 -8.44
N THR A 201 5.88 -16.51 -8.07
CA THR A 201 5.10 -17.74 -7.87
C THR A 201 4.84 -18.50 -9.17
N ASN A 202 4.77 -17.84 -10.32
CA ASN A 202 4.75 -18.48 -11.64
C ASN A 202 6.01 -19.33 -11.85
N VAL A 203 7.19 -18.72 -11.66
CA VAL A 203 8.46 -19.45 -11.79
C VAL A 203 8.54 -20.63 -10.83
N LEU A 204 8.12 -20.45 -9.56
CA LEU A 204 8.13 -21.51 -8.54
C LEU A 204 7.21 -22.69 -8.88
N THR A 205 6.12 -22.45 -9.63
CA THR A 205 5.16 -23.48 -10.05
C THR A 205 5.37 -23.97 -11.50
N GLY A 206 6.43 -23.52 -12.18
CA GLY A 206 6.72 -23.92 -13.55
C GLY A 206 5.84 -23.23 -14.60
N ILE A 207 5.11 -22.20 -14.23
CA ILE A 207 4.34 -21.36 -15.16
C ILE A 207 5.28 -20.29 -15.71
N ARG A 208 5.24 -20.04 -17.03
CA ARG A 208 6.01 -18.93 -17.60
C ARG A 208 5.46 -17.59 -17.13
N PRO A 209 6.30 -16.67 -16.63
CA PRO A 209 5.90 -15.30 -16.31
C PRO A 209 5.22 -14.59 -17.47
N LYS A 210 4.39 -13.60 -17.18
CA LYS A 210 3.61 -12.85 -18.16
C LYS A 210 3.93 -11.36 -18.07
N LEU A 211 4.19 -10.71 -19.24
CA LEU A 211 4.49 -9.29 -19.31
C LEU A 211 3.51 -8.57 -20.23
N TYR A 212 2.90 -7.51 -19.71
CA TYR A 212 1.93 -6.69 -20.45
C TYR A 212 2.58 -5.78 -21.49
N GLY A 213 1.95 -5.69 -22.67
CA GLY A 213 2.29 -4.69 -23.69
C GLY A 213 3.74 -4.77 -24.16
N ASP A 214 4.44 -3.67 -24.08
CA ASP A 214 5.88 -3.56 -24.41
C ASP A 214 6.81 -3.66 -23.19
N GLY A 215 6.24 -3.78 -21.98
CA GLY A 215 6.99 -3.89 -20.73
C GLY A 215 7.66 -2.60 -20.27
N LEU A 216 7.48 -1.48 -20.99
CA LEU A 216 8.17 -0.21 -20.73
C LEU A 216 7.47 0.69 -19.70
N ASN A 217 6.35 0.25 -19.14
CA ASN A 217 5.69 0.99 -18.05
C ASN A 217 6.63 1.12 -16.86
N VAL A 218 6.88 2.35 -16.41
CA VAL A 218 7.79 2.67 -15.30
C VAL A 218 7.01 2.81 -14.01
N ARG A 219 7.54 2.20 -12.95
CA ARG A 219 7.08 2.35 -11.58
C ARG A 219 8.25 2.68 -10.68
N ASP A 220 8.00 3.45 -9.66
CA ASP A 220 8.94 3.64 -8.58
C ASP A 220 8.66 2.59 -7.51
N TRP A 221 9.68 1.88 -7.04
CA TRP A 221 9.54 0.74 -6.15
C TRP A 221 10.11 1.05 -4.78
N ILE A 222 9.32 0.84 -3.74
CA ILE A 222 9.73 1.00 -2.34
C ILE A 222 9.53 -0.29 -1.56
N HIS A 223 10.52 -0.65 -0.76
CA HIS A 223 10.36 -1.79 0.15
C HIS A 223 9.37 -1.46 1.28
N THR A 224 8.51 -2.41 1.67
CA THR A 224 7.47 -2.21 2.69
C THR A 224 8.01 -1.76 4.05
N GLU A 225 9.25 -2.14 4.42
CA GLU A 225 9.89 -1.69 5.65
C GLU A 225 10.17 -0.18 5.62
N ASP A 226 10.67 0.33 4.48
CA ASP A 226 10.90 1.75 4.29
C ASP A 226 9.59 2.54 4.27
N HIS A 227 8.57 2.02 3.58
CA HIS A 227 7.24 2.60 3.64
C HIS A 227 6.70 2.67 5.08
N SER A 228 6.83 1.59 5.86
CA SER A 228 6.37 1.54 7.25
C SER A 228 7.09 2.55 8.13
N SER A 229 8.42 2.69 7.99
CA SER A 229 9.20 3.69 8.72
C SER A 229 8.84 5.12 8.36
N ALA A 230 8.53 5.40 7.08
CA ALA A 230 8.05 6.69 6.60
C ALA A 230 6.69 7.04 7.19
N VAL A 231 5.73 6.10 7.14
CA VAL A 231 4.39 6.27 7.74
C VAL A 231 4.48 6.60 9.23
N TRP A 232 5.34 5.90 9.97
CA TRP A 232 5.56 6.19 11.37
C TRP A 232 6.17 7.59 11.60
N ALA A 233 7.16 7.97 10.79
CA ALA A 233 7.75 9.31 10.88
C ALA A 233 6.71 10.40 10.59
N ILE A 234 5.84 10.21 9.59
CA ILE A 234 4.76 11.16 9.26
C ILE A 234 3.71 11.20 10.38
N LEU A 235 3.30 10.05 10.91
CA LEU A 235 2.35 9.97 12.02
C LEU A 235 2.85 10.74 13.24
N THR A 236 4.13 10.61 13.59
CA THR A 236 4.67 11.13 14.86
C THR A 236 5.25 12.53 14.76
N LYS A 237 5.79 12.93 13.60
CA LYS A 237 6.51 14.20 13.41
C LYS A 237 5.91 15.09 12.33
N GLY A 238 5.05 14.52 11.44
CA GLY A 238 4.45 15.25 10.33
C GLY A 238 3.58 16.43 10.78
N ARG A 239 3.62 17.50 10.03
CA ARG A 239 2.76 18.68 10.26
C ARG A 239 1.30 18.30 9.96
N LEU A 240 0.41 18.67 10.87
CA LEU A 240 -1.02 18.41 10.70
C LEU A 240 -1.57 19.15 9.47
N GLY A 241 -2.44 18.48 8.73
CA GLY A 241 -3.04 18.98 7.49
C GLY A 241 -2.18 18.78 6.25
N GLU A 242 -0.93 18.32 6.40
CA GLU A 242 0.02 18.19 5.30
C GLU A 242 -0.02 16.79 4.67
N THR A 243 0.37 16.77 3.39
CA THR A 243 0.66 15.55 2.62
C THR A 243 2.16 15.38 2.49
N TYR A 244 2.62 14.12 2.48
CA TYR A 244 4.01 13.74 2.24
C TYR A 244 4.06 12.63 1.19
N LEU A 245 4.98 12.72 0.25
CA LEU A 245 5.21 11.69 -0.75
C LEU A 245 6.27 10.71 -0.25
N ILE A 246 6.00 9.41 -0.42
CA ILE A 246 6.88 8.34 0.07
C ILE A 246 7.42 7.56 -1.11
N VAL A 247 8.73 7.67 -1.36
CA VAL A 247 9.43 6.99 -2.45
C VAL A 247 10.91 6.75 -2.09
N ALA A 248 11.51 5.74 -2.71
CA ALA A 248 12.92 5.37 -2.51
C ALA A 248 13.81 5.62 -3.74
N ASP A 249 13.35 6.41 -4.72
CA ASP A 249 14.04 6.70 -6.00
C ASP A 249 14.38 5.42 -6.81
N GLY A 250 13.50 4.43 -6.74
CA GLY A 250 13.65 3.10 -7.35
C GLY A 250 12.95 2.94 -8.70
N GLU A 251 12.92 3.98 -9.56
CA GLU A 251 12.26 3.92 -10.87
C GLU A 251 12.82 2.79 -11.74
N LYS A 252 11.94 1.86 -12.15
CA LYS A 252 12.27 0.75 -13.06
C LYS A 252 11.09 0.46 -13.98
N ASN A 253 11.38 0.11 -15.23
CA ASN A 253 10.35 -0.42 -16.10
C ASN A 253 10.01 -1.88 -15.75
N ASN A 254 8.83 -2.33 -16.17
CA ASN A 254 8.34 -3.66 -15.80
C ASN A 254 9.21 -4.79 -16.37
N ILE A 255 9.82 -4.60 -17.56
CA ILE A 255 10.68 -5.62 -18.15
C ILE A 255 11.98 -5.79 -17.35
N ASP A 256 12.59 -4.71 -16.86
CA ASP A 256 13.80 -4.80 -16.02
C ASP A 256 13.51 -5.48 -14.69
N VAL A 257 12.33 -5.20 -14.09
CA VAL A 257 11.90 -5.90 -12.88
C VAL A 257 11.69 -7.39 -13.14
N LEU A 258 11.09 -7.76 -14.29
CA LEU A 258 10.92 -9.16 -14.65
C LEU A 258 12.25 -9.87 -14.90
N HIS A 259 13.18 -9.22 -15.61
CA HIS A 259 14.52 -9.78 -15.82
C HIS A 259 15.25 -9.99 -14.48
N ALA A 260 15.16 -9.05 -13.54
CA ALA A 260 15.74 -9.20 -12.21
C ALA A 260 15.12 -10.37 -11.42
N ILE A 261 13.81 -10.62 -11.55
CA ILE A 261 13.15 -11.78 -10.95
C ILE A 261 13.68 -13.09 -11.59
N LEU A 262 13.72 -13.15 -12.91
CA LEU A 262 14.18 -14.33 -13.64
C LEU A 262 15.65 -14.65 -13.31
N GLU A 263 16.52 -13.67 -13.33
CA GLU A 263 17.94 -13.80 -12.96
C GLU A 263 18.09 -14.26 -11.51
N GLY A 264 17.38 -13.61 -10.57
CA GLY A 264 17.39 -13.98 -9.15
C GLY A 264 16.89 -15.40 -8.86
N MET A 265 16.13 -15.99 -9.80
CA MET A 265 15.63 -17.36 -9.75
C MET A 265 16.38 -18.33 -10.67
N GLY A 266 17.51 -17.92 -11.26
CA GLY A 266 18.36 -18.74 -12.12
C GLY A 266 17.71 -19.13 -13.46
N LYS A 267 16.83 -18.28 -13.99
CA LYS A 267 16.17 -18.45 -15.29
C LYS A 267 16.79 -17.56 -16.36
N SER A 268 16.58 -17.90 -17.64
CA SER A 268 16.92 -17.00 -18.75
C SER A 268 16.05 -15.75 -18.72
N ALA A 269 16.63 -14.60 -19.08
CA ALA A 269 15.91 -13.34 -19.21
C ALA A 269 14.72 -13.41 -20.19
N ASP A 270 14.77 -14.30 -21.18
CA ASP A 270 13.72 -14.50 -22.19
C ASP A 270 12.65 -15.54 -21.79
N ASP A 271 12.71 -16.09 -20.55
CA ASP A 271 11.79 -17.15 -20.12
C ASP A 271 10.46 -16.59 -19.63
N PHE A 272 9.77 -15.83 -20.47
CA PHE A 272 8.44 -15.26 -20.22
C PHE A 272 7.63 -15.14 -21.52
N ASP A 273 6.33 -14.86 -21.37
CA ASP A 273 5.40 -14.63 -22.48
C ASP A 273 4.91 -13.19 -22.48
N TRP A 274 4.83 -12.58 -23.67
CA TRP A 274 4.15 -11.33 -23.89
C TRP A 274 2.63 -11.52 -23.88
N VAL A 275 1.90 -10.64 -23.19
CA VAL A 275 0.44 -10.63 -23.19
C VAL A 275 -0.08 -9.26 -23.59
N LYS A 276 -1.35 -9.23 -24.04
CA LYS A 276 -1.99 -7.96 -24.44
C LYS A 276 -2.03 -6.98 -23.29
N ASP A 277 -1.76 -5.71 -23.59
CA ASP A 277 -1.83 -4.64 -22.60
C ASP A 277 -3.27 -4.36 -22.16
N ARG A 278 -3.43 -3.86 -20.93
CA ARG A 278 -4.72 -3.52 -20.35
C ARG A 278 -5.15 -2.10 -20.74
N PRO A 279 -6.47 -1.83 -20.86
CA PRO A 279 -6.97 -0.47 -21.06
C PRO A 279 -6.57 0.47 -19.93
N GLY A 280 -6.19 1.72 -20.26
CA GLY A 280 -5.85 2.73 -19.27
C GLY A 280 -4.60 2.41 -18.45
N HIS A 281 -3.64 1.69 -19.02
CA HIS A 281 -2.40 1.36 -18.36
C HIS A 281 -1.43 2.55 -18.37
N ASP A 282 -1.37 3.26 -17.27
CA ASP A 282 -0.50 4.43 -17.09
C ASP A 282 0.96 4.09 -17.37
N ARG A 283 1.65 4.97 -18.08
CA ARG A 283 3.02 4.73 -18.60
C ARG A 283 4.08 4.93 -17.54
N ARG A 284 4.01 5.99 -16.74
CA ARG A 284 5.03 6.30 -15.74
C ARG A 284 4.43 6.99 -14.51
N TYR A 285 4.84 6.53 -13.34
CA TYR A 285 4.69 7.24 -12.07
C TYR A 285 6.07 7.59 -11.54
N ALA A 286 6.25 8.84 -11.12
CA ALA A 286 7.43 9.30 -10.42
C ALA A 286 7.03 10.40 -9.46
N ILE A 287 7.39 10.25 -8.18
CA ILE A 287 7.09 11.21 -7.13
C ILE A 287 8.38 11.70 -6.46
N ASP A 288 8.31 12.85 -5.79
CA ASP A 288 9.44 13.48 -5.11
C ASP A 288 9.23 13.46 -3.60
N SER A 289 10.09 12.77 -2.86
CA SER A 289 10.06 12.69 -1.39
C SER A 289 10.91 13.76 -0.68
N SER A 290 11.38 14.79 -1.36
CA SER A 290 12.26 15.82 -0.81
C SER A 290 11.67 16.51 0.43
N LYS A 291 10.34 16.74 0.46
CA LYS A 291 9.64 17.30 1.62
C LYS A 291 9.74 16.37 2.83
N LEU A 292 9.44 15.08 2.65
CA LEU A 292 9.53 14.07 3.71
C LEU A 292 10.94 14.01 4.30
N ARG A 293 11.96 13.97 3.42
CA ARG A 293 13.37 13.90 3.82
C ARG A 293 13.80 15.18 4.56
N SER A 294 13.52 16.35 3.99
CA SER A 294 13.98 17.63 4.56
C SER A 294 13.25 18.02 5.84
N GLU A 295 11.95 17.76 5.96
CA GLU A 295 11.17 18.15 7.13
C GLU A 295 11.27 17.14 8.28
N LEU A 296 11.27 15.83 7.97
CA LEU A 296 11.18 14.77 8.97
C LEU A 296 12.48 14.00 9.19
N GLY A 297 13.50 14.24 8.33
CA GLY A 297 14.80 13.55 8.40
C GLY A 297 14.69 12.06 8.09
N TRP A 298 13.67 11.66 7.30
CA TRP A 298 13.50 10.27 6.91
C TRP A 298 14.37 9.94 5.69
N GLU A 299 15.00 8.76 5.71
CA GLU A 299 15.73 8.21 4.57
C GLU A 299 15.40 6.71 4.42
N PRO A 300 15.23 6.20 3.18
CA PRO A 300 15.04 4.78 2.95
C PRO A 300 16.32 4.00 3.29
N LYS A 301 16.15 2.78 3.80
CA LYS A 301 17.25 1.85 4.08
C LYS A 301 17.49 0.87 2.92
N HIS A 302 16.41 0.45 2.25
CA HIS A 302 16.44 -0.51 1.14
C HIS A 302 16.59 0.22 -0.21
N THR A 303 17.72 0.88 -0.41
CA THR A 303 18.02 1.64 -1.65
C THR A 303 18.51 0.74 -2.79
N ASP A 304 18.99 -0.47 -2.49
CA ASP A 304 19.34 -1.49 -3.49
C ASP A 304 18.14 -2.39 -3.77
N PHE A 305 17.48 -2.12 -4.91
CA PHE A 305 16.32 -2.91 -5.34
C PHE A 305 16.66 -4.39 -5.56
N ALA A 306 17.87 -4.72 -6.04
CA ALA A 306 18.24 -6.10 -6.31
C ALA A 306 18.34 -6.92 -5.00
N GLU A 307 18.92 -6.35 -3.96
CA GLU A 307 18.97 -7.01 -2.64
C GLU A 307 17.58 -7.13 -2.01
N GLY A 308 16.74 -6.09 -2.07
CA GLY A 308 15.36 -6.15 -1.59
C GLY A 308 14.51 -7.19 -2.35
N LEU A 309 14.68 -7.27 -3.67
CA LEU A 309 14.01 -8.26 -4.51
C LEU A 309 14.46 -9.69 -4.19
N LYS A 310 15.76 -9.91 -3.98
CA LYS A 310 16.32 -11.20 -3.58
C LYS A 310 15.73 -11.68 -2.25
N ALA A 311 15.62 -10.81 -1.27
CA ALA A 311 14.96 -11.11 0.01
C ALA A 311 13.48 -11.45 -0.19
N THR A 312 12.78 -10.72 -1.06
CA THR A 312 11.39 -10.98 -1.43
C THR A 312 11.22 -12.36 -2.10
N ILE A 313 12.06 -12.69 -3.08
CA ILE A 313 12.06 -14.01 -3.74
C ILE A 313 12.29 -15.14 -2.71
N ALA A 314 13.25 -14.96 -1.80
CA ALA A 314 13.54 -15.93 -0.75
C ALA A 314 12.31 -16.14 0.14
N TRP A 315 11.61 -15.07 0.53
CA TRP A 315 10.41 -15.18 1.33
C TRP A 315 9.31 -16.03 0.66
N TYR A 316 8.99 -15.79 -0.63
CA TYR A 316 7.98 -16.59 -1.34
C TYR A 316 8.40 -18.06 -1.50
N ARG A 317 9.68 -18.32 -1.75
CA ARG A 317 10.22 -19.69 -1.84
C ARG A 317 10.10 -20.43 -0.51
N ASP A 318 10.37 -19.73 0.61
CA ASP A 318 10.45 -20.32 1.93
C ASP A 318 9.08 -20.40 2.64
N ASN A 319 8.04 -19.73 2.09
CA ASN A 319 6.68 -19.71 2.61
C ASN A 319 5.62 -20.22 1.60
N PRO A 320 5.77 -21.41 1.00
CA PRO A 320 4.83 -21.90 -0.01
C PRO A 320 3.41 -22.09 0.54
N GLY A 321 3.26 -22.49 1.80
CA GLY A 321 1.96 -22.68 2.44
C GLY A 321 1.12 -21.40 2.51
N TRP A 322 1.75 -20.21 2.50
CA TRP A 322 1.06 -18.94 2.54
C TRP A 322 0.34 -18.59 1.22
N TRP A 323 0.91 -18.97 0.06
CA TRP A 323 0.39 -18.53 -1.25
C TRP A 323 -0.15 -19.65 -2.14
N GLN A 324 0.25 -20.90 -1.95
CA GLN A 324 -0.14 -22.01 -2.86
C GLN A 324 -1.64 -22.22 -2.92
N GLY A 325 -2.35 -22.12 -1.80
CA GLY A 325 -3.80 -22.30 -1.76
C GLY A 325 -4.61 -21.30 -2.62
N ALA A 326 -4.08 -20.09 -2.83
CA ALA A 326 -4.72 -19.08 -3.66
C ALA A 326 -4.25 -19.10 -5.13
N LYS A 327 -3.16 -19.81 -5.44
CA LYS A 327 -2.49 -19.74 -6.75
C LYS A 327 -3.39 -20.15 -7.90
N GLU A 328 -4.08 -21.28 -7.80
CA GLU A 328 -4.96 -21.77 -8.86
C GLU A 328 -6.11 -20.80 -9.16
N ALA A 329 -6.72 -20.22 -8.13
CA ALA A 329 -7.82 -19.28 -8.29
C ALA A 329 -7.35 -17.97 -8.96
N VAL A 330 -6.16 -17.49 -8.61
CA VAL A 330 -5.57 -16.29 -9.22
C VAL A 330 -5.27 -16.54 -10.70
N GLU A 331 -4.61 -17.66 -11.07
CA GLU A 331 -4.30 -17.96 -12.47
C GLU A 331 -5.57 -18.23 -13.29
N ALA A 332 -6.60 -18.89 -12.72
CA ALA A 332 -7.88 -19.07 -13.39
C ALA A 332 -8.60 -17.74 -13.69
N LYS A 333 -8.45 -16.74 -12.81
CA LYS A 333 -8.97 -15.38 -13.02
C LYS A 333 -8.25 -14.72 -14.22
N TYR A 334 -6.94 -14.79 -14.26
CA TYR A 334 -6.15 -14.19 -15.35
C TYR A 334 -6.37 -14.92 -16.69
N ALA A 335 -6.52 -16.24 -16.69
CA ALA A 335 -6.86 -17.00 -17.90
C ALA A 335 -8.19 -16.57 -18.53
N LYS A 336 -9.20 -16.21 -17.71
CA LYS A 336 -10.47 -15.64 -18.21
C LYS A 336 -10.28 -14.26 -18.84
N GLN A 337 -9.23 -13.56 -18.51
CA GLN A 337 -8.87 -12.25 -19.08
C GLN A 337 -7.95 -12.39 -20.32
N GLY A 338 -7.67 -13.62 -20.76
CA GLY A 338 -6.85 -13.88 -21.94
C GLY A 338 -5.34 -13.85 -21.70
N GLN A 339 -4.92 -14.18 -20.48
CA GLN A 339 -3.51 -14.21 -20.08
C GLN A 339 -3.01 -15.60 -19.72
#